data_2116b4616f88a2f4e58fb81772f97f52
#
_entry.id   2116b4616f88a2f4e58fb81772f97f52
#
_cell.length_a   1.000
_cell.length_b   1.000
_cell.length_c   1.000
_cell.angle_alpha   90.00
_cell.angle_beta   90.00
_cell.angle_gamma   90.00
#
_symmetry.space_group_name_H-M   'P 1'
#
loop_
_entity.id
_entity.type
_entity.pdbx_description
1 polymer ?
#
loop_
_entity_poly.entity_id
_entity_poly.type
_entity_poly.pdbx_seq_one_letter_code
_entity_poly.pdbx_strand_id
1 'polypeptide(L)'
;MDAPLIHYVRELQADPSWTPFLRTLGQELEAQLAPADLRVLMARVGQRFAASYPLGASATLPELQVAMNERWSAMRWGLVSLEESSGFLRVNHQLSPLVAVLGETSASWSAAFLEGVYQAWFT
;
A
#
# COMPACT_ATOMS: atom_id res chain seq x y z
N MET A 1 -3.55 8.64 -16.12
CA MET A 1 -2.12 8.35 -16.37
C MET A 1 -2.05 7.12 -17.27
N ASP A 2 -1.27 7.17 -18.33
CA ASP A 2 -1.21 6.04 -19.25
C ASP A 2 -0.30 4.91 -18.74
N ALA A 3 -0.41 3.73 -19.34
CA ALA A 3 0.31 2.55 -18.87
C ALA A 3 1.83 2.67 -18.94
N PRO A 4 2.45 3.23 -19.99
CA PRO A 4 3.90 3.43 -20.03
C PRO A 4 4.40 4.35 -18.93
N LEU A 5 3.67 5.41 -18.63
CA LEU A 5 4.05 6.35 -17.57
C LEU A 5 3.93 5.71 -16.19
N ILE A 6 2.88 4.92 -15.96
CA ILE A 6 2.72 4.19 -14.70
C ILE A 6 3.88 3.22 -14.50
N HIS A 7 4.25 2.49 -15.53
CA HIS A 7 5.36 1.54 -15.48
C HIS A 7 6.68 2.25 -15.14
N TYR A 8 6.94 3.38 -15.79
CA TYR A 8 8.14 4.18 -15.54
C TYR A 8 8.21 4.65 -14.08
N VAL A 9 7.09 5.19 -13.57
CA VAL A 9 7.02 5.67 -12.19
C VAL A 9 7.24 4.52 -11.20
N ARG A 10 6.65 3.35 -11.47
CA ARG A 10 6.82 2.18 -10.61
C ARG A 10 8.28 1.73 -10.55
N GLU A 11 8.97 1.77 -11.67
CA GLU A 11 10.38 1.42 -11.70
C GLU A 11 11.24 2.40 -10.90
N LEU A 12 10.90 3.70 -10.95
CA LEU A 12 11.59 4.69 -10.14
C LEU A 12 11.37 4.49 -8.64
N GLN A 13 10.22 3.93 -8.26
CA GLN A 13 9.91 3.64 -6.86
C GLN A 13 10.64 2.40 -6.33
N ALA A 14 11.03 1.50 -7.21
CA ALA A 14 11.69 0.25 -6.83
C ALA A 14 13.18 0.50 -6.58
N ASP A 15 13.60 0.44 -5.32
CA ASP A 15 15.01 0.61 -4.94
C ASP A 15 15.82 -0.60 -5.42
N PRO A 16 16.82 -0.42 -6.29
CA PRO A 16 17.57 -1.54 -6.83
C PRO A 16 18.35 -2.32 -5.79
N SER A 17 18.63 -1.75 -4.62
CA SER A 17 19.35 -2.46 -3.57
C SER A 17 18.44 -3.44 -2.80
N TRP A 18 17.13 -3.19 -2.77
CA TRP A 18 16.17 -4.02 -2.04
C TRP A 18 15.27 -4.87 -2.94
N THR A 19 15.02 -4.43 -4.16
CA THR A 19 14.05 -5.09 -5.04
C THR A 19 14.36 -6.57 -5.32
N PRO A 20 15.61 -6.97 -5.60
CA PRO A 20 15.89 -8.40 -5.82
C PRO A 20 15.56 -9.26 -4.60
N PHE A 21 15.88 -8.78 -3.40
CA PHE A 21 15.52 -9.49 -2.18
C PHE A 21 14.01 -9.58 -2.00
N LEU A 22 13.32 -8.46 -2.18
CA LEU A 22 11.85 -8.43 -1.97
C LEU A 22 11.12 -9.29 -2.98
N ARG A 23 11.56 -9.33 -4.24
CA ARG A 23 10.98 -10.24 -5.23
C ARG A 23 11.18 -11.71 -4.86
N THR A 24 12.37 -12.03 -4.39
CA THR A 24 12.66 -13.40 -3.97
C THR A 24 11.82 -13.76 -2.75
N LEU A 25 11.68 -12.83 -1.80
CA LEU A 25 10.80 -13.02 -0.65
C LEU A 25 9.35 -13.26 -1.10
N GLY A 26 8.85 -12.45 -2.04
CA GLY A 26 7.51 -12.63 -2.58
C GLY A 26 7.31 -14.00 -3.22
N GLN A 27 8.27 -14.46 -3.99
CA GLN A 27 8.23 -15.79 -4.62
C GLN A 27 8.19 -16.90 -3.57
N GLU A 28 8.99 -16.78 -2.52
CA GLU A 28 8.99 -17.79 -1.44
C GLU A 28 7.67 -17.79 -0.67
N LEU A 29 7.12 -16.61 -0.40
CA LEU A 29 5.82 -16.51 0.24
C LEU A 29 4.73 -17.19 -0.59
N GLU A 30 4.74 -16.97 -1.90
CA GLU A 30 3.78 -17.59 -2.82
C GLU A 30 3.95 -19.12 -2.89
N ALA A 31 5.17 -19.60 -2.71
CA ALA A 31 5.43 -21.05 -2.67
C ALA A 31 4.94 -21.71 -1.38
N GLN A 32 4.91 -20.96 -0.27
CA GLN A 32 4.59 -21.49 1.05
C GLN A 32 3.13 -21.31 1.44
N LEU A 33 2.46 -20.27 0.96
CA LEU A 33 1.14 -19.88 1.44
C LEU A 33 0.17 -19.69 0.27
N ALA A 34 -1.09 -20.07 0.48
CA ALA A 34 -2.16 -19.78 -0.48
C ALA A 34 -2.43 -18.27 -0.53
N PRO A 35 -2.95 -17.76 -1.65
CA PRO A 35 -3.24 -16.30 -1.76
C PRO A 35 -4.13 -15.75 -0.65
N ALA A 36 -5.11 -16.50 -0.17
CA ALA A 36 -5.96 -16.06 0.92
C ALA A 36 -5.17 -15.88 2.23
N ASP A 37 -4.23 -16.78 2.51
CA ASP A 37 -3.38 -16.68 3.70
C ASP A 37 -2.37 -15.55 3.57
N LEU A 38 -1.87 -15.31 2.37
CA LEU A 38 -0.99 -14.16 2.10
C LEU A 38 -1.71 -12.84 2.33
N ARG A 39 -2.99 -12.74 1.94
CA ARG A 39 -3.77 -11.54 2.20
C ARG A 39 -3.92 -11.29 3.70
N VAL A 40 -4.19 -12.32 4.48
CA VAL A 40 -4.29 -12.20 5.94
C VAL A 40 -2.96 -11.73 6.53
N LEU A 41 -1.86 -12.31 6.09
CA LEU A 41 -0.53 -11.93 6.55
C LEU A 41 -0.23 -10.46 6.22
N MET A 42 -0.48 -10.05 4.99
CA MET A 42 -0.20 -8.69 4.56
C MET A 42 -1.07 -7.66 5.27
N ALA A 43 -2.34 -7.99 5.52
CA ALA A 43 -3.20 -7.11 6.29
C ALA A 43 -2.68 -6.91 7.72
N ARG A 44 -2.15 -7.95 8.34
CA ARG A 44 -1.54 -7.85 9.67
C ARG A 44 -0.28 -7.01 9.65
N VAL A 45 0.53 -7.14 8.61
CA VAL A 45 1.71 -6.27 8.42
C VAL A 45 1.26 -4.81 8.31
N GLY A 46 0.18 -4.56 7.56
CA GLY A 46 -0.39 -3.22 7.42
C GLY A 46 -0.88 -2.66 8.76
N GLN A 47 -1.52 -3.46 9.57
CA GLN A 47 -1.97 -3.06 10.90
C GLN A 47 -0.78 -2.69 11.80
N ARG A 48 0.31 -3.45 11.75
CA ARG A 48 1.53 -3.13 12.48
C ARG A 48 2.16 -1.84 12.00
N PHE A 49 2.18 -1.63 10.69
CA PHE A 49 2.68 -0.39 10.12
C PHE A 49 1.88 0.80 10.63
N ALA A 50 0.55 0.72 10.62
CA ALA A 50 -0.31 1.80 11.10
C ALA A 50 -0.10 2.10 12.58
N ALA A 51 0.15 1.06 13.38
CA ALA A 51 0.44 1.23 14.80
C ALA A 51 1.79 1.91 15.04
N SER A 52 2.78 1.60 14.19
CA SER A 52 4.12 2.19 14.29
C SER A 52 4.17 3.63 13.76
N TYR A 53 3.28 3.96 12.83
CA TYR A 53 3.21 5.26 12.18
C TYR A 53 1.80 5.84 12.28
N PRO A 54 1.36 6.15 13.52
CA PRO A 54 0.00 6.67 13.73
C PRO A 54 -0.14 8.06 13.12
N LEU A 55 -1.34 8.36 12.66
CA LEU A 55 -1.67 9.69 12.18
C LEU A 55 -2.04 10.57 13.38
N GLY A 56 -1.74 11.86 13.27
CA GLY A 56 -2.20 12.84 14.25
C GLY A 56 -3.72 13.03 14.14
N ALA A 57 -4.29 13.74 15.13
CA ALA A 57 -5.72 14.03 15.13
C ALA A 57 -6.10 14.88 13.92
N SER A 58 -7.19 14.51 13.26
CA SER A 58 -7.73 15.24 12.11
C SER A 58 -9.23 15.46 12.32
N ALA A 59 -9.68 16.69 12.12
CA ALA A 59 -11.08 17.04 12.31
C ALA A 59 -11.93 16.84 11.05
N THR A 60 -11.31 16.84 9.86
CA THR A 60 -12.01 16.74 8.58
C THR A 60 -11.35 15.70 7.69
N LEU A 61 -12.11 15.22 6.69
CA LEU A 61 -11.55 14.30 5.70
C LEU A 61 -10.41 14.91 4.89
N PRO A 62 -10.48 16.18 4.44
CA PRO A 62 -9.34 16.80 3.79
C PRO A 62 -8.08 16.83 4.65
N GLU A 63 -8.20 17.13 5.93
CA GLU A 63 -7.05 17.11 6.85
C GLU A 63 -6.48 15.71 6.99
N LEU A 64 -7.34 14.71 7.09
CA LEU A 64 -6.92 13.32 7.17
C LEU A 64 -6.18 12.88 5.91
N GLN A 65 -6.71 13.26 4.74
CA GLN A 65 -6.07 12.95 3.45
C GLN A 65 -4.67 13.57 3.37
N VAL A 66 -4.51 14.81 3.82
CA VAL A 66 -3.20 15.47 3.85
C VAL A 66 -2.24 14.70 4.76
N ALA A 67 -2.68 14.33 5.95
CA ALA A 67 -1.84 13.60 6.91
C ALA A 67 -1.38 12.25 6.34
N MET A 68 -2.29 11.52 5.70
CA MET A 68 -1.93 10.24 5.08
C MET A 68 -0.94 10.44 3.93
N ASN A 69 -1.16 11.45 3.09
CA ASN A 69 -0.27 11.71 1.96
C ASN A 69 1.10 12.21 2.40
N GLU A 70 1.22 12.87 3.53
CA GLU A 70 2.53 13.21 4.08
C GLU A 70 3.34 11.95 4.38
N ARG A 71 2.69 10.92 4.95
CA ARG A 71 3.35 9.64 5.22
C ARG A 71 3.75 8.95 3.91
N TRP A 72 2.84 8.85 2.97
CA TRP A 72 3.12 8.16 1.70
C TRP A 72 4.18 8.88 0.87
N SER A 73 4.12 10.21 0.83
CA SER A 73 5.12 11.00 0.08
C SER A 73 6.51 10.84 0.67
N ALA A 74 6.62 10.81 1.99
CA ALA A 74 7.92 10.59 2.66
C ALA A 74 8.54 9.25 2.29
N MET A 75 7.72 8.25 2.01
CA MET A 75 8.16 6.92 1.62
C MET A 75 8.22 6.71 0.11
N ARG A 76 7.75 7.66 -0.67
CA ARG A 76 7.59 7.52 -2.13
C ARG A 76 6.65 6.37 -2.49
N TRP A 77 5.55 6.26 -1.75
CA TRP A 77 4.56 5.21 -1.93
C TRP A 77 3.30 5.67 -2.65
N GLY A 78 3.40 6.71 -3.47
CA GLY A 78 2.27 7.22 -4.21
C GLY A 78 1.41 8.16 -3.38
N LEU A 79 0.11 8.15 -3.65
CA LEU A 79 -0.81 9.05 -2.97
C LEU A 79 -2.20 8.42 -2.82
N VAL A 80 -2.94 8.94 -1.85
CA VAL A 80 -4.29 8.48 -1.55
C VAL A 80 -5.28 9.64 -1.69
N SER A 81 -6.48 9.33 -2.17
CA SER A 81 -7.61 10.26 -2.16
C SER A 81 -8.79 9.60 -1.44
N LEU A 82 -9.57 10.44 -0.76
CA LEU A 82 -10.76 10.01 -0.03
C LEU A 82 -12.00 10.62 -0.68
N GLU A 83 -13.01 9.79 -0.90
CA GLU A 83 -14.28 10.23 -1.46
C GLU A 83 -15.42 9.73 -0.57
N GLU A 84 -16.34 10.64 -0.21
CA GLU A 84 -17.57 10.28 0.47
C GLU A 84 -18.68 10.08 -0.55
N SER A 85 -19.39 8.97 -0.45
CA SER A 85 -20.48 8.67 -1.37
C SER A 85 -21.51 7.79 -0.66
N SER A 86 -22.76 8.28 -0.54
CA SER A 86 -23.91 7.50 -0.06
C SER A 86 -23.65 6.66 1.19
N GLY A 87 -23.00 7.23 2.19
CA GLY A 87 -22.69 6.53 3.44
C GLY A 87 -21.44 5.68 3.40
N PHE A 88 -20.71 5.68 2.30
CA PHE A 88 -19.45 4.97 2.17
C PHE A 88 -18.28 5.95 2.06
N LEU A 89 -17.15 5.57 2.61
CA LEU A 89 -15.89 6.26 2.39
C LEU A 89 -15.06 5.41 1.43
N ARG A 90 -14.75 5.96 0.27
CA ARG A 90 -13.89 5.30 -0.70
C ARG A 90 -12.46 5.79 -0.51
N VAL A 91 -11.56 4.83 -0.35
CA VAL A 91 -10.13 5.10 -0.26
C VAL A 91 -9.49 4.66 -1.57
N ASN A 92 -8.86 5.57 -2.27
CA ASN A 92 -8.22 5.28 -3.55
C ASN A 92 -6.73 5.59 -3.45
N HIS A 93 -5.92 4.53 -3.37
CA HIS A 93 -4.46 4.64 -3.29
C HIS A 93 -3.85 4.35 -4.66
N GLN A 94 -3.08 5.28 -5.18
CA GLN A 94 -2.45 5.16 -6.49
C GLN A 94 -0.94 5.12 -6.37
N LEU A 95 -0.30 4.40 -7.28
CA LEU A 95 1.16 4.35 -7.45
C LEU A 95 1.90 3.78 -6.23
N SER A 96 1.32 2.78 -5.57
CA SER A 96 2.06 2.05 -4.55
C SER A 96 3.17 1.21 -5.21
N PRO A 97 4.33 1.02 -4.54
CA PRO A 97 5.43 0.25 -5.12
C PRO A 97 5.30 -1.27 -4.92
N LEU A 98 4.24 -1.76 -4.28
CA LEU A 98 4.13 -3.15 -3.85
C LEU A 98 4.34 -4.15 -4.99
N VAL A 99 3.64 -3.98 -6.11
CA VAL A 99 3.77 -4.91 -7.23
C VAL A 99 5.15 -4.79 -7.88
N ALA A 100 5.70 -3.58 -7.96
CA ALA A 100 7.02 -3.36 -8.54
C ALA A 100 8.12 -4.09 -7.77
N VAL A 101 8.02 -4.11 -6.43
CA VAL A 101 9.07 -4.71 -5.59
C VAL A 101 8.83 -6.20 -5.29
N LEU A 102 7.56 -6.63 -5.21
CA LEU A 102 7.22 -8.02 -4.90
C LEU A 102 6.98 -8.89 -6.13
N GLY A 103 6.80 -8.28 -7.29
CA GLY A 103 6.57 -8.97 -8.55
C GLY A 103 5.11 -8.91 -9.01
N GLU A 104 4.88 -9.12 -10.30
CA GLU A 104 3.55 -9.00 -10.90
C GLU A 104 2.53 -9.96 -10.30
N THR A 105 2.95 -11.18 -9.94
CA THR A 105 2.05 -12.16 -9.35
C THR A 105 1.56 -11.78 -7.96
N SER A 106 2.24 -10.83 -7.30
CA SER A 106 1.82 -10.36 -5.97
C SER A 106 0.57 -9.48 -6.02
N ALA A 107 0.13 -9.04 -7.21
CA ALA A 107 -1.02 -8.14 -7.34
C ALA A 107 -2.28 -8.67 -6.66
N SER A 108 -2.47 -9.99 -6.63
CA SER A 108 -3.64 -10.60 -6.02
C SER A 108 -3.65 -10.56 -4.49
N TRP A 109 -2.49 -10.33 -3.85
CA TRP A 109 -2.41 -10.40 -2.39
C TRP A 109 -1.67 -9.23 -1.74
N SER A 110 -0.80 -8.52 -2.47
CA SER A 110 0.04 -7.49 -1.86
C SER A 110 -0.76 -6.26 -1.40
N ALA A 111 -1.84 -5.92 -2.10
CA ALA A 111 -2.67 -4.76 -1.74
C ALA A 111 -3.35 -4.92 -0.38
N ALA A 112 -3.45 -6.14 0.15
CA ALA A 112 -3.98 -6.36 1.48
C ALA A 112 -3.18 -5.63 2.56
N PHE A 113 -1.90 -5.35 2.32
CA PHE A 113 -1.10 -4.50 3.21
C PHE A 113 -1.77 -3.12 3.37
N LEU A 114 -2.10 -2.47 2.27
CA LEU A 114 -2.75 -1.16 2.32
C LEU A 114 -4.13 -1.23 2.97
N GLU A 115 -4.88 -2.30 2.69
CA GLU A 115 -6.18 -2.50 3.34
C GLU A 115 -6.03 -2.56 4.86
N GLY A 116 -5.02 -3.27 5.35
CA GLY A 116 -4.73 -3.34 6.79
C GLY A 116 -4.33 -1.99 7.37
N VAL A 117 -3.51 -1.23 6.65
CA VAL A 117 -3.10 0.11 7.08
C VAL A 117 -4.32 1.03 7.24
N TYR A 118 -5.12 1.12 6.19
CA TYR A 118 -6.27 2.03 6.21
C TYR A 118 -7.32 1.60 7.22
N GLN A 119 -7.58 0.31 7.34
CA GLN A 119 -8.51 -0.18 8.35
C GLN A 119 -8.07 0.24 9.75
N ALA A 120 -6.79 0.11 10.06
CA ALA A 120 -6.27 0.49 11.37
C ALA A 120 -6.29 2.01 11.58
N TRP A 121 -5.92 2.79 10.55
CA TRP A 121 -5.93 4.25 10.66
C TRP A 121 -7.35 4.80 10.85
N PHE A 122 -8.37 4.15 10.30
CA PHE A 122 -9.76 4.59 10.43
C PHE A 122 -10.48 4.05 11.68
N THR A 123 -9.84 3.20 12.45
CA THR A 123 -10.37 2.68 13.71
C THR A 123 -9.86 3.53 14.89
#